data_f253ed8384076381acdb6cb09452a9ee
#
_entry.id   f253ed8384076381acdb6cb09452a9ee
#
_cell.length_a   1.000
_cell.length_b   1.000
_cell.length_c   1.000
_cell.angle_alpha   90.00
_cell.angle_beta   90.00
_cell.angle_gamma   90.00
#
_symmetry.space_group_name_H-M   'P 1'
#
loop_
_entity.id
_entity.type
_entity.pdbx_description
1 polymer ?
#
loop_
_entity_poly.entity_id
_entity_poly.type
_entity_poly.pdbx_seq_one_letter_code
_entity_poly.pdbx_strand_id
1 'polypeptide(L)'
;MSKKRLSRTLVAALLTIFTMGTAMAQETNESSLKSMLASKTFVFKPQSAWPLQGTVIQLNPGFDMKVLADSINTYLPYFGRSYQANYAGTNGGGISFTSTKFEYKLKEKSKGGWELVIKPIDAKDINQLIYSISANGYATLQVTSNNRQAISYYGIIEKTK
;
A
#
# COMPACT_ATOMS: atom_id res chain seq x y z
N MET A 1 38.36 -20.51 -40.42
CA MET A 1 37.97 -20.70 -38.97
C MET A 1 37.60 -19.39 -38.24
N SER A 2 37.24 -18.31 -38.94
CA SER A 2 37.02 -16.96 -38.33
C SER A 2 35.54 -16.62 -38.05
N LYS A 3 34.56 -17.17 -38.77
CA LYS A 3 33.14 -16.80 -38.71
C LYS A 3 32.40 -17.24 -37.42
N LYS A 4 32.86 -18.34 -36.74
CA LYS A 4 32.21 -18.84 -35.51
C LYS A 4 32.60 -18.07 -34.24
N ARG A 5 33.70 -17.36 -34.21
CA ARG A 5 34.12 -16.55 -33.05
C ARG A 5 33.41 -15.20 -32.97
N LEU A 6 33.12 -14.62 -34.16
CA LEU A 6 32.45 -13.30 -34.24
C LEU A 6 30.97 -13.36 -33.73
N SER A 7 30.29 -14.51 -33.95
CA SER A 7 28.90 -14.67 -33.51
C SER A 7 28.76 -14.85 -31.97
N ARG A 8 29.78 -15.45 -31.33
CA ARG A 8 29.78 -15.64 -29.87
C ARG A 8 30.03 -14.36 -29.08
N THR A 9 30.88 -13.48 -29.60
CA THR A 9 31.15 -12.16 -28.99
C THR A 9 29.97 -11.19 -29.17
N LEU A 10 29.27 -11.24 -30.31
CA LEU A 10 28.06 -10.45 -30.55
C LEU A 10 26.89 -10.86 -29.65
N VAL A 11 26.71 -12.17 -29.42
CA VAL A 11 25.66 -12.69 -28.52
C VAL A 11 25.97 -12.34 -27.05
N ALA A 12 27.23 -12.41 -26.64
CA ALA A 12 27.63 -12.02 -25.28
C ALA A 12 27.47 -10.49 -25.05
N ALA A 13 27.75 -9.66 -26.05
CA ALA A 13 27.53 -8.21 -25.96
C ALA A 13 26.03 -7.84 -25.92
N LEU A 14 25.18 -8.59 -26.62
CA LEU A 14 23.73 -8.35 -26.57
C LEU A 14 23.11 -8.74 -25.22
N LEU A 15 23.64 -9.79 -24.56
CA LEU A 15 23.16 -10.24 -23.24
C LEU A 15 23.49 -9.24 -22.12
N THR A 16 24.63 -8.55 -22.22
CA THR A 16 25.07 -7.56 -21.19
C THR A 16 24.26 -6.25 -21.27
N ILE A 17 23.73 -5.86 -22.42
CA ILE A 17 22.93 -4.63 -22.57
C ILE A 17 21.54 -4.82 -21.96
N PHE A 18 21.00 -6.05 -21.95
CA PHE A 18 19.65 -6.33 -21.42
C PHE A 18 19.57 -6.30 -19.89
N THR A 19 20.69 -6.51 -19.16
CA THR A 19 20.72 -6.51 -17.68
C THR A 19 20.83 -5.13 -17.06
N MET A 20 21.29 -4.11 -17.79
CA MET A 20 21.41 -2.74 -17.26
C MET A 20 20.08 -1.95 -17.26
N GLY A 21 19.11 -2.33 -18.09
CA GLY A 21 17.83 -1.61 -18.18
C GLY A 21 16.89 -1.82 -16.99
N THR A 22 17.01 -2.96 -16.28
CA THR A 22 16.10 -3.28 -15.15
C THR A 22 16.46 -2.58 -13.85
N ALA A 23 17.75 -2.29 -13.60
CA ALA A 23 18.19 -1.61 -12.39
C ALA A 23 17.74 -0.14 -12.35
N MET A 24 17.83 0.56 -13.48
CA MET A 24 17.43 1.98 -13.59
C MET A 24 15.92 2.20 -13.39
N ALA A 25 15.08 1.28 -13.85
CA ALA A 25 13.62 1.38 -13.71
C ALA A 25 13.19 1.17 -12.24
N GLN A 26 13.90 0.36 -11.50
CA GLN A 26 13.57 0.05 -10.10
C GLN A 26 13.97 1.21 -9.17
N GLU A 27 15.12 1.84 -9.37
CA GLU A 27 15.54 3.03 -8.61
C GLU A 27 14.60 4.21 -8.81
N THR A 28 14.10 4.41 -10.04
CA THR A 28 13.15 5.50 -10.34
C THR A 28 11.82 5.30 -9.64
N ASN A 29 11.33 4.06 -9.54
CA ASN A 29 10.08 3.75 -8.83
C ASN A 29 10.22 3.93 -7.32
N GLU A 30 11.32 3.49 -6.72
CA GLU A 30 11.56 3.62 -5.28
C GLU A 30 11.69 5.08 -4.86
N SER A 31 12.42 5.90 -5.61
CA SER A 31 12.58 7.34 -5.34
C SER A 31 11.25 8.08 -5.46
N SER A 32 10.43 7.74 -6.46
CA SER A 32 9.08 8.29 -6.63
C SER A 32 8.18 7.91 -5.46
N LEU A 33 8.20 6.65 -5.04
CA LEU A 33 7.43 6.16 -3.90
C LEU A 33 7.85 6.85 -2.60
N LYS A 34 9.15 6.99 -2.35
CA LYS A 34 9.68 7.72 -1.20
C LYS A 34 9.19 9.17 -1.17
N SER A 35 9.18 9.84 -2.31
CA SER A 35 8.68 11.21 -2.45
C SER A 35 7.18 11.31 -2.14
N MET A 36 6.37 10.38 -2.65
CA MET A 36 4.92 10.33 -2.36
C MET A 36 4.64 10.10 -0.88
N LEU A 37 5.36 9.19 -0.23
CA LEU A 37 5.22 8.92 1.19
C LEU A 37 5.67 10.12 2.05
N ALA A 38 6.78 10.77 1.71
CA ALA A 38 7.30 11.93 2.42
C ALA A 38 6.36 13.14 2.29
N SER A 39 5.79 13.36 1.11
CA SER A 39 4.81 14.43 0.86
C SER A 39 3.40 14.12 1.36
N LYS A 40 3.16 12.93 1.89
CA LYS A 40 1.83 12.44 2.32
C LYS A 40 0.79 12.52 1.20
N THR A 41 1.19 12.21 -0.05
CA THR A 41 0.30 12.35 -1.20
C THR A 41 0.30 11.07 -2.02
N PHE A 42 -0.56 10.13 -1.65
CA PHE A 42 -0.69 8.83 -2.31
C PHE A 42 -2.09 8.24 -2.15
N VAL A 43 -2.37 7.24 -2.96
CA VAL A 43 -3.57 6.42 -2.87
C VAL A 43 -3.16 4.97 -2.63
N PHE A 44 -3.73 4.34 -1.62
CA PHE A 44 -3.65 2.89 -1.43
C PHE A 44 -4.85 2.24 -2.12
N LYS A 45 -4.58 1.30 -3.02
CA LYS A 45 -5.57 0.49 -3.74
C LYS A 45 -5.54 -0.94 -3.22
N PRO A 46 -6.50 -1.36 -2.38
CA PRO A 46 -6.55 -2.73 -1.89
C PRO A 46 -6.97 -3.69 -3.00
N GLN A 47 -6.30 -4.83 -3.08
CA GLN A 47 -6.59 -5.93 -4.00
C GLN A 47 -7.23 -7.12 -3.28
N SER A 48 -6.90 -7.30 -2.00
CA SER A 48 -7.51 -8.32 -1.16
C SER A 48 -7.66 -7.87 0.29
N ALA A 49 -8.66 -8.42 0.97
CA ALA A 49 -8.90 -8.24 2.39
C ALA A 49 -8.60 -9.55 3.14
N TRP A 50 -7.95 -9.42 4.28
CA TRP A 50 -7.51 -10.49 5.16
C TRP A 50 -8.12 -10.29 6.54
N PRO A 51 -9.33 -10.82 6.78
CA PRO A 51 -9.96 -10.77 8.09
C PRO A 51 -9.14 -11.55 9.11
N LEU A 52 -9.27 -11.21 10.40
CA LEU A 52 -8.60 -11.94 11.48
C LEU A 52 -9.04 -13.42 11.55
N GLN A 53 -10.27 -13.69 11.14
CA GLN A 53 -10.83 -15.05 11.04
C GLN A 53 -11.49 -15.20 9.68
N GLY A 54 -11.27 -16.35 9.02
CA GLY A 54 -11.83 -16.65 7.71
C GLY A 54 -10.78 -16.74 6.61
N THR A 55 -11.23 -16.64 5.38
CA THR A 55 -10.40 -16.75 4.17
C THR A 55 -10.07 -15.37 3.60
N VAL A 56 -9.03 -15.32 2.79
CA VAL A 56 -8.68 -14.14 1.99
C VAL A 56 -9.79 -13.84 0.99
N ILE A 57 -10.21 -12.59 0.92
CA ILE A 57 -11.28 -12.12 0.03
C ILE A 57 -10.66 -11.23 -1.03
N GLN A 58 -10.81 -11.60 -2.31
CA GLN A 58 -10.41 -10.76 -3.42
C GLN A 58 -11.39 -9.59 -3.57
N LEU A 59 -10.86 -8.39 -3.80
CA LEU A 59 -11.66 -7.18 -3.87
C LEU A 59 -11.83 -6.72 -5.31
N ASN A 60 -13.03 -6.28 -5.66
CA ASN A 60 -13.27 -5.56 -6.90
C ASN A 60 -12.67 -4.15 -6.84
N PRO A 61 -12.30 -3.55 -7.97
CA PRO A 61 -11.89 -2.14 -8.03
C PRO A 61 -12.99 -1.22 -7.49
N GLY A 62 -12.58 -0.09 -6.92
CA GLY A 62 -13.51 0.93 -6.38
C GLY A 62 -13.29 1.25 -4.91
N PHE A 63 -12.52 0.42 -4.21
CA PHE A 63 -12.10 0.71 -2.84
C PHE A 63 -10.75 1.42 -2.84
N ASP A 64 -10.61 2.43 -2.01
CA ASP A 64 -9.34 3.13 -1.85
C ASP A 64 -9.20 3.80 -0.47
N MET A 65 -7.96 4.13 -0.15
CA MET A 65 -7.63 5.09 0.90
C MET A 65 -6.71 6.15 0.31
N LYS A 66 -7.20 7.37 0.23
CA LYS A 66 -6.46 8.54 -0.22
C LYS A 66 -5.83 9.23 0.98
N VAL A 67 -4.52 9.39 0.95
CA VAL A 67 -3.78 10.17 1.92
C VAL A 67 -3.29 11.43 1.22
N LEU A 68 -3.67 12.57 1.75
CA LEU A 68 -3.28 13.90 1.31
C LEU A 68 -2.50 14.58 2.45
N ALA A 69 -1.82 15.67 2.15
CA ALA A 69 -1.01 16.38 3.13
C ALA A 69 -1.80 16.81 4.39
N ASP A 70 -3.07 17.11 4.22
CA ASP A 70 -3.98 17.66 5.22
C ASP A 70 -5.19 16.77 5.55
N SER A 71 -5.39 15.67 4.82
CA SER A 71 -6.58 14.83 4.98
C SER A 71 -6.36 13.39 4.58
N ILE A 72 -7.17 12.51 5.15
CA ILE A 72 -7.27 11.10 4.80
C ILE A 72 -8.72 10.81 4.46
N ASN A 73 -8.95 10.19 3.31
CA ASN A 73 -10.25 9.77 2.85
C ASN A 73 -10.23 8.25 2.64
N THR A 74 -11.12 7.53 3.30
CA THR A 74 -11.11 6.07 3.32
C THR A 74 -12.45 5.51 2.91
N TYR A 75 -12.41 4.56 1.98
CA TYR A 75 -13.53 3.73 1.60
C TYR A 75 -13.06 2.30 1.37
N LEU A 76 -13.09 1.47 2.43
CA LEU A 76 -12.65 0.08 2.43
C LEU A 76 -13.78 -0.86 2.86
N PRO A 77 -13.95 -2.04 2.24
CA PRO A 77 -14.93 -3.01 2.67
C PRO A 77 -14.46 -3.68 3.96
N TYR A 78 -15.36 -4.02 4.86
CA TYR A 78 -15.02 -4.70 6.11
C TYR A 78 -15.65 -6.07 6.20
N PHE A 79 -14.85 -7.07 6.56
CA PHE A 79 -15.23 -8.48 6.67
C PHE A 79 -14.79 -9.04 8.03
N GLY A 80 -15.39 -8.59 9.09
CA GLY A 80 -15.03 -9.02 10.44
C GLY A 80 -16.22 -8.87 11.38
N ARG A 81 -16.01 -9.20 12.66
CA ARG A 81 -17.03 -9.02 13.69
C ARG A 81 -16.96 -7.61 14.24
N SER A 82 -18.14 -6.98 14.39
CA SER A 82 -18.32 -5.77 15.18
C SER A 82 -18.73 -6.16 16.59
N TYR A 83 -18.21 -5.44 17.59
CA TYR A 83 -18.52 -5.66 19.00
C TYR A 83 -19.78 -4.90 19.45
N GLN A 84 -20.30 -4.00 18.61
CA GLN A 84 -21.51 -3.21 18.89
C GLN A 84 -22.57 -3.48 17.81
N ALA A 85 -23.79 -3.82 18.25
CA ALA A 85 -24.89 -4.22 17.38
C ALA A 85 -25.34 -3.14 16.38
N ASN A 86 -25.14 -1.84 16.68
CA ASN A 86 -25.57 -0.71 15.87
C ASN A 86 -24.47 -0.12 15.01
N TYR A 87 -23.33 -0.80 14.87
CA TYR A 87 -22.17 -0.31 14.14
C TYR A 87 -22.15 -0.72 12.65
N ALA A 88 -23.26 -1.20 12.12
CA ALA A 88 -23.50 -1.18 10.68
C ALA A 88 -23.65 0.30 10.27
N GLY A 89 -22.49 0.99 10.15
CA GLY A 89 -22.44 2.39 9.80
C GLY A 89 -23.29 2.66 8.57
N THR A 90 -23.76 3.87 8.42
CA THR A 90 -24.62 4.41 7.37
C THR A 90 -24.23 4.07 5.92
N ASN A 91 -23.09 3.37 5.71
CA ASN A 91 -22.51 2.99 4.42
C ASN A 91 -22.25 1.47 4.29
N GLY A 92 -23.18 0.61 4.73
CA GLY A 92 -23.08 -0.83 4.42
C GLY A 92 -21.99 -1.60 5.16
N GLY A 93 -21.57 -1.15 6.36
CA GLY A 93 -20.62 -1.91 7.21
C GLY A 93 -19.15 -1.76 6.88
N GLY A 94 -18.75 -0.98 5.87
CA GLY A 94 -17.36 -0.73 5.51
C GLY A 94 -16.60 0.18 6.49
N ILE A 95 -15.30 0.34 6.26
CA ILE A 95 -14.46 1.35 6.92
C ILE A 95 -14.47 2.59 6.03
N SER A 96 -15.31 3.56 6.38
CA SER A 96 -15.47 4.80 5.64
C SER A 96 -15.37 5.98 6.60
N PHE A 97 -14.36 6.82 6.41
CA PHE A 97 -14.17 8.04 7.20
C PHE A 97 -13.30 9.04 6.45
N THR A 98 -13.44 10.29 6.86
CA THR A 98 -12.52 11.38 6.52
C THR A 98 -11.88 11.88 7.80
N SER A 99 -10.57 12.06 7.79
CA SER A 99 -9.80 12.61 8.91
C SER A 99 -8.95 13.77 8.42
N THR A 100 -9.01 14.89 9.14
CA THR A 100 -8.18 16.08 8.90
C THR A 100 -7.18 16.33 10.04
N LYS A 101 -7.26 15.51 11.11
CA LYS A 101 -6.35 15.56 12.25
C LYS A 101 -5.78 14.18 12.49
N PHE A 102 -4.49 13.98 12.19
CA PHE A 102 -3.82 12.68 12.32
C PHE A 102 -2.34 12.84 12.60
N GLU A 103 -1.78 11.87 13.33
CA GLU A 103 -0.34 11.67 13.41
C GLU A 103 0.13 10.82 12.22
N TYR A 104 1.29 11.15 11.68
CA TYR A 104 1.90 10.45 10.56
C TYR A 104 3.36 10.15 10.87
N LYS A 105 3.71 8.87 10.99
CA LYS A 105 5.08 8.43 11.33
C LYS A 105 5.58 7.47 10.25
N LEU A 106 6.51 7.95 9.43
CA LEU A 106 7.17 7.18 8.37
C LEU A 106 8.55 6.75 8.85
N LYS A 107 8.87 5.47 8.70
CA LYS A 107 10.16 4.88 9.03
C LYS A 107 10.64 4.02 7.88
N GLU A 108 11.88 4.19 7.46
CA GLU A 108 12.55 3.34 6.49
C GLU A 108 13.03 2.05 7.17
N LYS A 109 12.84 0.91 6.50
CA LYS A 109 13.26 -0.40 7.01
C LYS A 109 14.68 -0.73 6.58
N SER A 110 15.45 -1.39 7.43
CA SER A 110 16.83 -1.79 7.16
C SER A 110 16.99 -2.74 5.96
N LYS A 111 15.94 -3.49 5.62
CA LYS A 111 15.92 -4.42 4.48
C LYS A 111 15.22 -3.85 3.25
N GLY A 112 15.04 -2.52 3.16
CA GLY A 112 14.32 -1.81 2.11
C GLY A 112 12.82 -1.69 2.36
N GLY A 113 12.20 -0.66 1.74
CA GLY A 113 10.81 -0.30 1.95
C GLY A 113 10.56 0.49 3.24
N TRP A 114 9.28 0.68 3.60
CA TRP A 114 8.88 1.59 4.67
C TRP A 114 7.84 0.94 5.60
N GLU A 115 7.84 1.41 6.83
CA GLU A 115 6.76 1.27 7.78
C GLU A 115 6.13 2.64 7.98
N LEU A 116 4.82 2.73 7.80
CA LEU A 116 4.06 3.95 8.00
C LEU A 116 2.96 3.69 9.01
N VAL A 117 2.94 4.50 10.05
CA VAL A 117 1.90 4.48 11.07
C VAL A 117 1.12 5.79 11.01
N ILE A 118 -0.20 5.68 10.81
CA ILE A 118 -1.12 6.81 10.84
C ILE A 118 -2.11 6.60 11.99
N LYS A 119 -2.29 7.62 12.83
CA LYS A 119 -3.30 7.63 13.89
C LYS A 119 -4.26 8.79 13.66
N PRO A 120 -5.46 8.53 13.12
CA PRO A 120 -6.52 9.54 13.04
C PRO A 120 -6.94 9.96 14.44
N ILE A 121 -7.06 11.28 14.68
CA ILE A 121 -7.44 11.84 15.99
C ILE A 121 -8.94 12.12 16.02
N ASP A 122 -9.50 12.52 14.88
CA ASP A 122 -10.91 12.89 14.70
C ASP A 122 -11.81 11.76 14.18
N ALA A 123 -11.24 10.60 13.86
CA ALA A 123 -11.98 9.38 13.51
C ALA A 123 -12.08 8.42 14.70
N LYS A 124 -13.06 8.62 15.58
CA LYS A 124 -13.20 7.95 16.89
C LYS A 124 -13.20 6.42 16.88
N ASP A 125 -13.58 5.81 15.76
CA ASP A 125 -13.64 4.34 15.62
C ASP A 125 -12.28 3.74 15.26
N ILE A 126 -11.41 4.48 14.59
CA ILE A 126 -10.13 3.97 14.10
C ILE A 126 -9.01 4.36 15.04
N ASN A 127 -8.33 3.35 15.61
CA ASN A 127 -7.18 3.58 16.47
C ASN A 127 -5.92 3.86 15.67
N GLN A 128 -5.66 3.02 14.67
CA GLN A 128 -4.39 3.05 13.98
C GLN A 128 -4.48 2.36 12.63
N LEU A 129 -3.75 2.93 11.67
CA LEU A 129 -3.49 2.40 10.33
C LEU A 129 -2.00 2.12 10.24
N ILE A 130 -1.62 0.85 10.06
CA ILE A 130 -0.22 0.44 9.98
C ILE A 130 0.05 -0.09 8.57
N TYR A 131 0.93 0.58 7.85
CA TYR A 131 1.40 0.13 6.55
C TYR A 131 2.77 -0.54 6.64
N SER A 132 2.91 -1.66 5.97
CA SER A 132 4.19 -2.26 5.60
C SER A 132 4.32 -2.16 4.09
N ILE A 133 5.19 -1.28 3.61
CA ILE A 133 5.34 -0.92 2.20
C ILE A 133 6.67 -1.46 1.72
N SER A 134 6.68 -2.14 0.57
CA SER A 134 7.90 -2.64 -0.09
C SER A 134 8.41 -1.63 -1.13
N ALA A 135 9.68 -1.72 -1.50
CA ALA A 135 10.33 -0.82 -2.46
C ALA A 135 9.64 -0.77 -3.84
N ASN A 136 8.93 -1.83 -4.22
CA ASN A 136 8.19 -1.91 -5.48
C ASN A 136 6.73 -1.39 -5.40
N GLY A 137 6.33 -0.78 -4.25
CA GLY A 137 5.02 -0.17 -4.09
C GLY A 137 3.89 -1.08 -3.60
N TYR A 138 4.13 -2.39 -3.46
CA TYR A 138 3.16 -3.24 -2.78
C TYR A 138 3.11 -2.93 -1.29
N ALA A 139 1.91 -2.97 -0.72
CA ALA A 139 1.71 -2.63 0.68
C ALA A 139 0.68 -3.53 1.35
N THR A 140 0.93 -3.82 2.63
CA THR A 140 -0.07 -4.36 3.54
C THR A 140 -0.50 -3.23 4.48
N LEU A 141 -1.80 -2.97 4.54
CA LEU A 141 -2.43 -2.06 5.50
C LEU A 141 -3.13 -2.88 6.57
N GLN A 142 -2.77 -2.72 7.82
CA GLN A 142 -3.53 -3.21 8.96
C GLN A 142 -4.34 -2.07 9.57
N VAL A 143 -5.65 -2.29 9.74
CA VAL A 143 -6.57 -1.35 10.39
C VAL A 143 -6.95 -1.91 11.74
N THR A 144 -6.74 -1.12 12.80
CA THR A 144 -7.21 -1.44 14.15
C THR A 144 -8.29 -0.45 14.57
N SER A 145 -9.32 -0.98 15.21
CA SER A 145 -10.52 -0.25 15.60
C SER A 145 -10.88 -0.54 17.06
N ASN A 146 -11.59 0.37 17.72
CA ASN A 146 -12.13 0.17 19.06
C ASN A 146 -13.33 -0.80 19.08
N ASN A 147 -14.11 -0.79 18.02
CA ASN A 147 -15.44 -1.43 17.96
C ASN A 147 -15.52 -2.62 17.02
N ARG A 148 -14.42 -2.96 16.33
CA ARG A 148 -14.33 -4.03 15.33
C ARG A 148 -13.05 -4.83 15.49
N GLN A 149 -13.07 -6.08 15.04
CA GLN A 149 -11.84 -6.86 14.90
C GLN A 149 -10.89 -6.19 13.91
N ALA A 150 -9.59 -6.33 14.15
CA ALA A 150 -8.58 -5.87 13.20
C ALA A 150 -8.73 -6.59 11.85
N ILE A 151 -8.42 -5.87 10.78
CA ILE A 151 -8.43 -6.41 9.41
C ILE A 151 -7.20 -5.90 8.68
N SER A 152 -6.65 -6.72 7.80
CA SER A 152 -5.54 -6.34 6.93
C SER A 152 -5.97 -6.33 5.48
N TYR A 153 -5.35 -5.47 4.69
CA TYR A 153 -5.53 -5.38 3.25
C TYR A 153 -4.18 -5.48 2.57
N TYR A 154 -4.10 -6.24 1.49
CA TYR A 154 -2.96 -6.25 0.60
C TYR A 154 -3.31 -5.49 -0.68
N GLY A 155 -2.41 -4.66 -1.16
CA GLY A 155 -2.64 -3.82 -2.33
C GLY A 155 -1.40 -3.08 -2.77
N ILE A 156 -1.60 -1.96 -3.48
CA ILE A 156 -0.53 -1.15 -4.05
C ILE A 156 -0.67 0.33 -3.65
N ILE A 157 0.46 1.02 -3.59
CA ILE A 157 0.53 2.46 -3.44
C ILE A 157 0.65 3.09 -4.83
N GLU A 158 -0.21 4.03 -5.12
CA GLU A 158 -0.23 4.79 -6.38
C GLU A 158 -0.18 6.30 -6.12
N LYS A 159 0.22 7.04 -7.13
CA LYS A 159 0.15 8.51 -7.11
C LYS A 159 -1.31 8.96 -7.13
N THR A 160 -1.62 9.97 -6.34
CA THR A 160 -2.92 10.67 -6.43
C THR A 160 -3.04 11.33 -7.80
N LYS A 161 -4.16 11.08 -8.46
CA LYS A 161 -4.50 11.74 -9.75
C LYS A 161 -4.99 13.14 -9.48
#